data_e5915df4dd1a30f2e4ad8540ec3d5f35
#
_entry.id   e5915df4dd1a30f2e4ad8540ec3d5f35
#
_cell.length_a   1.000
_cell.length_b   1.000
_cell.length_c   1.000
_cell.angle_alpha   90.00
_cell.angle_beta   90.00
_cell.angle_gamma   90.00
#
_symmetry.space_group_name_H-M   'P 1'
#
loop_
_entity.id
_entity.type
_entity.pdbx_description
1 polymer ?
#
loop_
_entity_poly.entity_id
_entity_poly.type
_entity_poly.pdbx_seq_one_letter_code
_entity_poly.pdbx_strand_id
1 'polypeptide(L)'
;MKAAVFDIGGTFVKHGIYEDGVLKDVSSFPTCGQDGADTLIERIRNACGSITNIDAIGICTRGQVNCDTGEIIYDPPHLIPGYTGKNLKTEFSSFGVPIAVENDANCMAIAESNALSADVTAD
;
A
#
# COMPACT_ATOMS: atom_id res chain seq x y z
N MET A 1 -10.51 12.07 -8.05
CA MET A 1 -9.16 11.51 -7.84
C MET A 1 -9.25 9.99 -7.71
N LYS A 2 -8.34 9.31 -8.34
CA LYS A 2 -8.29 7.85 -8.35
C LYS A 2 -6.97 7.38 -7.79
N ALA A 3 -7.00 6.58 -6.71
CA ALA A 3 -5.81 6.07 -6.06
C ALA A 3 -5.79 4.54 -6.08
N ALA A 4 -4.62 3.98 -6.37
CA ALA A 4 -4.37 2.56 -6.15
C ALA A 4 -3.96 2.39 -4.70
N VAL A 5 -4.61 1.50 -3.96
CA VAL A 5 -4.34 1.29 -2.54
C VAL A 5 -3.96 -0.17 -2.27
N PHE A 6 -2.94 -0.34 -1.45
CA PHE A 6 -2.39 -1.65 -1.10
C PHE A 6 -2.20 -1.75 0.41
N ASP A 7 -2.55 -2.90 0.96
CA ASP A 7 -2.33 -3.22 2.37
C ASP A 7 -1.45 -4.48 2.42
N ILE A 8 -0.19 -4.29 2.78
CA ILE A 8 0.80 -5.36 2.80
C ILE A 8 0.78 -6.02 4.17
N GLY A 9 0.07 -7.13 4.26
CA GLY A 9 0.02 -7.96 5.46
C GLY A 9 1.04 -9.08 5.44
N GLY A 10 1.14 -9.81 6.54
CA GLY A 10 2.04 -10.96 6.64
C GLY A 10 1.61 -12.14 5.77
N THR A 11 0.33 -12.33 5.58
CA THR A 11 -0.24 -13.46 4.84
C THR A 11 -0.78 -13.07 3.49
N PHE A 12 -1.48 -11.93 3.42
CA PHE A 12 -2.08 -11.45 2.18
C PHE A 12 -1.75 -9.98 1.95
N VAL A 13 -1.66 -9.62 0.67
CA VAL A 13 -1.70 -8.23 0.22
C VAL A 13 -3.11 -7.98 -0.28
N LYS A 14 -3.81 -7.05 0.36
CA LYS A 14 -5.13 -6.59 -0.08
C LYS A 14 -4.93 -5.34 -0.91
N HIS A 15 -5.74 -5.18 -1.95
CA HIS A 15 -5.63 -3.99 -2.79
C HIS A 15 -6.99 -3.63 -3.37
N GLY A 16 -7.09 -2.39 -3.81
CA GLY A 16 -8.30 -1.88 -4.41
C GLY A 16 -8.06 -0.53 -5.04
N ILE A 17 -9.14 0.08 -5.51
CA ILE A 17 -9.14 1.40 -6.11
C ILE A 17 -10.02 2.31 -5.26
N TYR A 18 -9.45 3.41 -4.83
CA TYR A 18 -10.20 4.44 -4.10
C TYR A 18 -10.46 5.59 -5.06
N GLU A 19 -11.73 5.80 -5.38
CA GLU A 19 -12.13 6.83 -6.34
C GLU A 19 -13.37 7.56 -5.85
N ASP A 20 -13.25 8.89 -5.71
CA ASP A 20 -14.36 9.76 -5.32
C ASP A 20 -15.04 9.34 -4.01
N GLY A 21 -14.23 8.94 -3.04
CA GLY A 21 -14.72 8.54 -1.72
C GLY A 21 -15.20 7.10 -1.63
N VAL A 22 -15.05 6.30 -2.69
CA VAL A 22 -15.52 4.92 -2.74
C VAL A 22 -14.33 3.98 -2.98
N LEU A 23 -14.21 2.96 -2.13
CA LEU A 23 -13.26 1.87 -2.34
C LEU A 23 -13.96 0.78 -3.16
N LYS A 24 -13.35 0.42 -4.28
CA LYS A 24 -13.93 -0.55 -5.22
C LYS A 24 -12.87 -1.50 -5.77
N ASP A 25 -13.32 -2.56 -6.43
CA ASP A 25 -12.47 -3.57 -7.05
C ASP A 25 -11.48 -4.18 -6.06
N VAL A 26 -11.95 -4.43 -4.83
CA VAL A 26 -11.12 -4.99 -3.76
C VAL A 26 -10.80 -6.44 -4.08
N SER A 27 -9.52 -6.79 -3.98
CA SER A 27 -9.02 -8.12 -4.20
C SER A 27 -7.82 -8.39 -3.29
N SER A 28 -7.29 -9.59 -3.33
CA SER A 28 -6.09 -9.92 -2.55
C SER A 28 -5.29 -11.01 -3.24
N PHE A 29 -4.01 -11.07 -2.91
CA PHE A 29 -3.14 -12.17 -3.31
C PHE A 29 -2.23 -12.53 -2.12
N PRO A 30 -1.73 -13.78 -2.08
CA PRO A 30 -0.84 -14.19 -0.99
C PRO A 30 0.45 -13.37 -0.98
N THR A 31 0.86 -12.92 0.20
CA THR A 31 2.10 -12.16 0.35
C THR A 31 3.31 -12.99 -0.07
N CYS A 32 3.32 -14.28 0.30
CA CYS A 32 4.44 -15.19 0.02
C CYS A 32 5.78 -14.57 0.42
N GLY A 33 5.85 -14.08 1.66
CA GLY A 33 7.00 -13.31 2.16
C GLY A 33 8.33 -14.04 2.01
N GLN A 34 8.32 -15.36 2.04
CA GLN A 34 9.54 -16.17 1.89
C GLN A 34 10.18 -16.04 0.51
N ASP A 35 9.46 -15.56 -0.48
CA ASP A 35 10.02 -15.27 -1.81
C ASP A 35 10.88 -14.00 -1.81
N GLY A 36 10.87 -13.25 -0.71
CA GLY A 36 11.70 -12.07 -0.53
C GLY A 36 11.01 -10.78 -0.92
N ALA A 37 11.57 -9.67 -0.44
CA ALA A 37 11.00 -8.34 -0.62
C ALA A 37 10.98 -7.91 -2.09
N ASP A 38 12.02 -8.19 -2.85
CA ASP A 38 12.09 -7.78 -4.26
C ASP A 38 10.97 -8.42 -5.08
N THR A 39 10.72 -9.71 -4.85
CA THR A 39 9.64 -10.42 -5.54
C THR A 39 8.27 -9.89 -5.13
N LEU A 40 8.09 -9.62 -3.84
CA LEU A 40 6.84 -9.05 -3.33
C LEU A 40 6.56 -7.67 -3.95
N ILE A 41 7.57 -6.81 -3.94
CA ILE A 41 7.45 -5.45 -4.51
C ILE A 41 7.12 -5.53 -6.00
N GLU A 42 7.72 -6.44 -6.73
CA GLU A 42 7.44 -6.63 -8.16
C GLU A 42 5.99 -7.06 -8.39
N ARG A 43 5.45 -7.95 -7.55
CA ARG A 43 4.06 -8.36 -7.63
C ARG A 43 3.11 -7.17 -7.42
N ILE A 44 3.44 -6.32 -6.45
CA ILE A 44 2.64 -5.12 -6.17
C ILE A 44 2.74 -4.12 -7.33
N ARG A 45 3.94 -3.93 -7.89
CA ARG A 45 4.11 -3.07 -9.07
C ARG A 45 3.26 -3.55 -10.23
N ASN A 46 3.23 -4.86 -10.48
CA ASN A 46 2.44 -5.43 -11.56
C ASN A 46 0.96 -5.20 -11.33
N ALA A 47 0.47 -5.38 -10.11
CA ALA A 47 -0.91 -5.11 -9.77
C ALA A 47 -1.25 -3.63 -9.96
N CYS A 48 -0.36 -2.74 -9.52
CA CYS A 48 -0.53 -1.29 -9.68
C CYS A 48 -0.52 -0.89 -11.16
N GLY A 49 0.37 -1.46 -11.94
CA GLY A 49 0.51 -1.16 -13.36
C GLY A 49 -0.69 -1.59 -14.20
N SER A 50 -1.52 -2.49 -13.70
CA SER A 50 -2.75 -2.89 -14.39
C SER A 50 -3.89 -1.88 -14.23
N ILE A 51 -3.75 -0.93 -13.31
CA ILE A 51 -4.76 0.10 -13.07
C ILE A 51 -4.41 1.33 -13.90
N THR A 52 -5.35 1.80 -14.71
CA THR A 52 -5.11 2.96 -15.59
C THR A 52 -5.52 4.27 -14.92
N ASN A 53 -4.86 5.35 -15.28
CA ASN A 53 -5.22 6.71 -14.90
C ASN A 53 -5.24 6.95 -13.39
N ILE A 54 -4.28 6.39 -12.66
CA ILE A 54 -4.15 6.64 -11.23
C ILE A 54 -3.54 8.02 -10.99
N ASP A 55 -4.04 8.70 -9.96
CA ASP A 55 -3.55 10.01 -9.53
C ASP A 55 -2.64 9.90 -8.31
N ALA A 56 -2.71 8.79 -7.58
CA ALA A 56 -1.93 8.58 -6.37
C ALA A 56 -1.83 7.08 -6.05
N ILE A 57 -0.85 6.75 -5.19
CA ILE A 57 -0.70 5.39 -4.65
C ILE A 57 -0.68 5.49 -3.14
N GLY A 58 -1.49 4.69 -2.46
CA GLY A 58 -1.48 4.56 -1.01
C GLY A 58 -1.04 3.16 -0.62
N ILE A 59 -0.05 3.07 0.25
CA ILE A 59 0.48 1.78 0.72
C ILE A 59 0.43 1.74 2.23
N CYS A 60 -0.28 0.75 2.75
CA CYS A 60 -0.26 0.38 4.15
C CYS A 60 0.64 -0.82 4.28
N THR A 61 1.53 -0.83 5.25
CA THR A 61 2.46 -1.95 5.39
C THR A 61 2.63 -2.36 6.83
N ARG A 62 2.88 -3.64 7.01
CA ARG A 62 3.41 -4.18 8.26
C ARG A 62 4.80 -3.60 8.53
N GLY A 63 5.28 -3.76 9.76
CA GLY A 63 6.60 -3.28 10.16
C GLY A 63 6.60 -1.83 10.56
N GLN A 64 7.77 -1.33 10.95
CA GLN A 64 7.97 0.07 11.26
C GLN A 64 8.39 0.80 9.99
N VAL A 65 7.66 1.86 9.66
CA VAL A 65 7.93 2.64 8.45
C VAL A 65 8.09 4.12 8.81
N ASN A 66 9.02 4.78 8.14
CA ASN A 66 9.09 6.24 8.17
C ASN A 66 8.12 6.76 7.11
N CYS A 67 7.00 7.33 7.57
CA CYS A 67 5.94 7.77 6.66
C CYS A 67 6.36 8.94 5.77
N ASP A 68 7.33 9.74 6.20
CA ASP A 68 7.82 10.87 5.41
C ASP A 68 8.70 10.40 4.25
N THR A 69 9.59 9.45 4.51
CA THR A 69 10.53 8.96 3.50
C THR A 69 10.05 7.73 2.75
N GLY A 70 9.18 6.93 3.37
CA GLY A 70 8.72 5.65 2.83
C GLY A 70 9.66 4.49 3.14
N GLU A 71 10.68 4.70 3.98
CA GLU A 71 11.64 3.64 4.31
C GLU A 71 11.08 2.68 5.34
N ILE A 72 11.25 1.39 5.11
CA ILE A 72 10.96 0.35 6.09
C ILE A 72 12.11 0.32 7.08
N ILE A 73 11.87 0.84 8.28
CA ILE A 73 12.87 0.96 9.32
C ILE A 73 13.20 -0.41 9.92
N TYR A 74 12.16 -1.19 10.19
CA TYR A 74 12.32 -2.53 10.73
C TYR A 74 11.10 -3.41 10.46
N ASP A 75 11.36 -4.64 10.05
CA ASP A 75 10.39 -5.73 10.01
C ASP A 75 11.17 -7.02 10.30
N PRO A 76 10.59 -7.98 11.06
CA PRO A 76 11.32 -9.23 11.35
C PRO A 76 11.81 -9.91 10.06
N PRO A 77 13.13 -10.16 9.93
CA PRO A 77 13.70 -10.60 8.65
C PRO A 77 13.27 -11.99 8.21
N HIS A 78 12.75 -12.80 9.12
CA HIS A 78 12.28 -14.14 8.77
C HIS A 78 10.89 -14.12 8.10
N LEU A 79 10.18 -13.01 8.15
CA LEU A 79 8.83 -12.88 7.57
C LEU A 79 8.88 -12.49 6.10
N ILE A 80 9.63 -11.44 5.79
CA ILE A 80 9.86 -10.98 4.41
C ILE A 80 11.35 -10.65 4.29
N PRO A 81 12.19 -11.62 3.92
CA PRO A 81 13.63 -11.37 3.81
C PRO A 81 13.93 -10.17 2.89
N GLY A 82 14.79 -9.28 3.36
CA GLY A 82 15.20 -8.09 2.61
C GLY A 82 14.26 -6.91 2.67
N TYR A 83 13.18 -6.98 3.44
CA TYR A 83 12.20 -5.90 3.50
C TYR A 83 12.70 -4.68 4.28
N THR A 84 13.36 -4.91 5.42
CA THR A 84 14.00 -3.82 6.18
C THR A 84 14.98 -3.07 5.28
N GLY A 85 14.91 -1.77 5.25
CA GLY A 85 15.74 -0.91 4.43
C GLY A 85 15.19 -0.60 3.04
N LYS A 86 14.13 -1.26 2.62
CA LYS A 86 13.45 -0.90 1.36
C LYS A 86 12.75 0.44 1.52
N ASN A 87 12.77 1.24 0.47
CA ASN A 87 12.05 2.51 0.44
C ASN A 87 10.90 2.41 -0.56
N LEU A 88 9.68 2.32 -0.04
CA LEU A 88 8.50 2.09 -0.87
C LEU A 88 8.18 3.27 -1.79
N LYS A 89 8.46 4.50 -1.37
CA LYS A 89 8.27 5.65 -2.27
C LYS A 89 9.21 5.57 -3.46
N THR A 90 10.45 5.18 -3.24
CA THR A 90 11.43 5.00 -4.32
C THR A 90 11.03 3.84 -5.23
N GLU A 91 10.61 2.73 -4.64
CA GLU A 91 10.25 1.52 -5.39
C GLU A 91 9.08 1.74 -6.36
N PHE A 92 8.18 2.68 -6.05
CA PHE A 92 7.03 3.00 -6.88
C PHE A 92 7.14 4.34 -7.60
N SER A 93 8.30 4.97 -7.55
CA SER A 93 8.52 6.31 -8.13
C SER A 93 8.31 6.36 -9.64
N SER A 94 8.48 5.24 -10.35
CA SER A 94 8.29 5.18 -11.79
C SER A 94 6.86 5.46 -12.25
N PHE A 95 5.88 5.34 -11.36
CA PHE A 95 4.49 5.68 -11.71
C PHE A 95 4.25 7.18 -11.83
N GLY A 96 5.17 8.01 -11.33
CA GLY A 96 5.08 9.46 -11.51
C GLY A 96 3.94 10.15 -10.76
N VAL A 97 3.41 9.52 -9.71
CA VAL A 97 2.30 10.04 -8.91
C VAL A 97 2.71 10.12 -7.44
N PRO A 98 2.04 10.95 -6.63
CA PRO A 98 2.29 10.97 -5.19
C PRO A 98 2.06 9.61 -4.55
N ILE A 99 2.92 9.26 -3.60
CA ILE A 99 2.87 7.98 -2.89
C ILE A 99 2.82 8.25 -1.40
N ALA A 100 1.79 7.75 -0.72
CA ALA A 100 1.69 7.79 0.73
C ALA A 100 1.96 6.40 1.28
N VAL A 101 2.77 6.32 2.33
CA VAL A 101 3.12 5.06 3.00
C VAL A 101 2.83 5.20 4.48
N GLU A 102 2.09 4.25 5.04
CA GLU A 102 1.70 4.25 6.44
C GLU A 102 1.87 2.87 7.05
N ASN A 103 1.98 2.83 8.38
CA ASN A 103 1.91 1.58 9.13
C ASN A 103 0.49 1.00 9.00
N ASP A 104 0.37 -0.33 8.89
CA ASP A 104 -0.89 -0.98 8.61
C ASP A 104 -2.01 -0.66 9.62
N ALA A 105 -1.68 -0.58 10.91
CA ALA A 105 -2.65 -0.24 11.94
C ALA A 105 -3.20 1.18 11.77
N ASN A 106 -2.32 2.13 11.44
CA ASN A 106 -2.71 3.52 11.20
C ASN A 106 -3.49 3.67 9.90
N CYS A 107 -3.11 2.91 8.90
CA CYS A 107 -3.69 3.00 7.57
C CYS A 107 -5.16 2.59 7.56
N MET A 108 -5.48 1.49 8.21
CA MET A 108 -6.86 1.04 8.32
C MET A 108 -7.72 2.07 9.04
N ALA A 109 -7.20 2.64 10.13
CA ALA A 109 -7.90 3.68 10.88
C ALA A 109 -8.13 4.93 10.02
N ILE A 110 -7.12 5.36 9.27
CA ILE A 110 -7.22 6.53 8.38
C ILE A 110 -8.21 6.25 7.25
N ALA A 111 -8.15 5.08 6.64
CA ALA A 111 -9.05 4.70 5.55
C ALA A 111 -10.50 4.64 6.03
N GLU A 112 -10.76 4.03 7.18
CA GLU A 112 -12.08 3.97 7.79
C GLU A 112 -12.59 5.37 8.16
N SER A 113 -11.72 6.18 8.76
CA SER A 113 -12.03 7.54 9.16
C SER A 113 -12.36 8.41 7.94
N ASN A 114 -11.59 8.30 6.87
CA ASN A 114 -11.83 9.02 5.63
C ASN A 114 -13.12 8.56 4.95
N ALA A 115 -13.39 7.27 4.95
CA ALA A 115 -14.62 6.72 4.40
C ALA A 115 -15.84 7.23 5.17
N LEU A 116 -15.78 7.22 6.50
CA LEU A 116 -16.85 7.76 7.35
C LEU A 116 -17.02 9.26 7.14
N SER A 117 -15.91 9.99 7.05
CA SER A 117 -15.94 11.44 6.79
C SER A 117 -16.53 11.75 5.42
N ALA A 118 -16.20 10.96 4.41
CA ALA A 118 -16.74 11.11 3.08
C ALA A 118 -18.26 10.86 3.07
N ASP A 119 -18.72 9.83 3.78
CA ASP A 119 -20.14 9.54 3.91
C ASP A 119 -20.88 10.68 4.61
N VAL A 120 -20.31 11.23 5.67
CA VAL A 120 -20.90 12.35 6.40
C VAL A 120 -20.89 13.61 5.58
N THR A 121 -19.81 13.89 4.86
CA THR A 121 -19.69 15.12 4.06
C THR A 121 -20.41 15.03 2.74
N ALA A 122 -20.67 13.84 2.23
CA ALA A 122 -21.46 13.66 1.01
C ALA A 122 -22.95 13.94 1.24
N ASP A 123 -23.36 13.88 2.48
CA ASP A 123 -24.71 14.23 2.88
C ASP A 123 -24.87 15.75 2.96
#